data_aecf619d68ded2b28b820e4ad77cb55e
#
_entry.id   aecf619d68ded2b28b820e4ad77cb55e
#
_cell.length_a   1.000
_cell.length_b   1.000
_cell.length_c   1.000
_cell.angle_alpha   90.00
_cell.angle_beta   90.00
_cell.angle_gamma   90.00
#
_symmetry.space_group_name_H-M   'P 1'
#
loop_
_entity.id
_entity.type
_entity.pdbx_description
1 polymer ?
#
loop_
_entity_poly.entity_id
_entity_poly.type
_entity_poly.pdbx_seq_one_letter_code
_entity_poly.pdbx_strand_id
1 'polypeptide(L)'
;NTGKETICQYILDNYIFDEDCGADLSDAIRIRAQGIINLQVGKTPPNFVIPKFDGGTLDLMATCKQNKYTLVMFWASWCHKCEQEIPYIGPLYATYNFKGFEVVSVSLDQQRSTWGKAIETNGMTWPNVSQLKAWDSPVVTDYKVTATPTYFLLDKEGTIVLKPKRHFEVEKFLSANL
;
A
#
# COMPACT_ATOMS: atom_id res chain seq x y z
N ASN A 1 -8.97 4.30 13.66
CA ASN A 1 -9.24 5.60 13.03
C ASN A 1 -8.14 6.57 13.41
N THR A 2 -7.44 7.09 12.44
CA THR A 2 -6.53 8.21 12.66
C THR A 2 -7.39 9.48 12.70
N GLY A 3 -7.04 10.48 13.54
CA GLY A 3 -7.76 11.76 13.60
C GLY A 3 -7.91 12.45 12.24
N LYS A 4 -7.03 12.14 11.29
CA LYS A 4 -7.04 12.63 9.92
C LYS A 4 -8.26 12.13 9.12
N GLU A 5 -8.66 10.88 9.31
CA GLU A 5 -9.83 10.28 8.64
C GLU A 5 -11.14 10.90 9.17
N THR A 6 -11.21 11.10 10.48
CA THR A 6 -12.35 11.76 11.13
C THR A 6 -12.51 13.21 10.65
N ILE A 7 -11.39 13.93 10.49
CA ILE A 7 -11.40 15.30 9.96
C ILE A 7 -11.87 15.32 8.51
N CYS A 8 -11.38 14.40 7.66
CA CYS A 8 -11.81 14.30 6.27
C CYS A 8 -13.30 14.00 6.16
N GLN A 9 -13.83 13.08 6.95
CA GLN A 9 -15.27 12.78 6.99
C GLN A 9 -16.07 14.00 7.44
N TYR A 10 -15.65 14.66 8.53
CA TYR A 10 -16.29 15.88 9.02
C TYR A 10 -16.34 16.98 7.95
N ILE A 11 -15.25 17.16 7.19
CA ILE A 11 -15.21 18.14 6.09
C ILE A 11 -16.25 17.79 5.02
N LEU A 12 -16.33 16.51 4.60
CA LEU A 12 -17.31 16.10 3.57
C LEU A 12 -18.77 16.22 4.04
N ASP A 13 -19.02 15.99 5.33
CA ASP A 13 -20.39 15.97 5.88
C ASP A 13 -20.90 17.38 6.19
N ASN A 14 -20.02 18.35 6.50
CA ASN A 14 -20.42 19.64 7.07
C ASN A 14 -20.07 20.85 6.20
N TYR A 15 -19.18 20.71 5.23
CA TYR A 15 -18.87 21.83 4.31
C TYR A 15 -19.63 21.65 3.00
N ILE A 16 -20.61 22.54 2.78
CA ILE A 16 -21.23 22.75 1.49
C ILE A 16 -20.20 23.53 0.68
N PHE A 17 -19.64 22.88 -0.34
CA PHE A 17 -18.73 23.52 -1.27
C PHE A 17 -19.55 24.38 -2.21
N ASP A 18 -19.70 25.68 -1.87
CA ASP A 18 -20.48 26.65 -2.63
C ASP A 18 -19.74 27.04 -3.92
N GLU A 19 -20.46 27.11 -5.02
CA GLU A 19 -19.90 27.41 -6.35
C GLU A 19 -19.23 28.80 -6.41
N ASP A 20 -19.59 29.71 -5.52
CA ASP A 20 -19.08 31.09 -5.49
C ASP A 20 -17.68 31.25 -4.86
N CYS A 21 -17.10 30.24 -4.22
CA CYS A 21 -15.84 30.33 -3.50
C CYS A 21 -14.71 29.49 -4.13
N GLY A 22 -14.49 29.61 -5.46
CA GLY A 22 -13.42 28.93 -6.17
C GLY A 22 -13.67 27.41 -6.31
N ALA A 23 -14.55 27.04 -7.23
CA ALA A 23 -14.95 25.65 -7.52
C ALA A 23 -13.76 24.68 -7.61
N ASP A 24 -12.66 25.09 -8.23
CA ASP A 24 -11.46 24.27 -8.38
C ASP A 24 -10.82 23.87 -7.03
N LEU A 25 -10.77 24.77 -6.05
CA LEU A 25 -10.18 24.49 -4.74
C LEU A 25 -11.09 23.57 -3.91
N SER A 26 -12.41 23.81 -3.96
CA SER A 26 -13.43 23.02 -3.29
C SER A 26 -13.42 21.59 -3.80
N ASP A 27 -13.38 21.39 -5.10
CA ASP A 27 -13.30 20.07 -5.73
C ASP A 27 -11.99 19.35 -5.41
N ALA A 28 -10.87 20.05 -5.41
CA ALA A 28 -9.57 19.47 -5.05
C ALA A 28 -9.55 18.96 -3.59
N ILE A 29 -10.12 19.73 -2.66
CA ILE A 29 -10.25 19.33 -1.25
C ILE A 29 -11.16 18.11 -1.11
N ARG A 30 -12.33 18.12 -1.77
CA ARG A 30 -13.29 17.03 -1.77
C ARG A 30 -12.68 15.74 -2.32
N ILE A 31 -12.05 15.79 -3.48
CA ILE A 31 -11.37 14.66 -4.12
C ILE A 31 -10.27 14.10 -3.20
N ARG A 32 -9.51 14.98 -2.55
CA ARG A 32 -8.44 14.57 -1.63
C ARG A 32 -9.00 13.90 -0.36
N ALA A 33 -10.04 14.47 0.23
CA ALA A 33 -10.71 13.91 1.41
C ALA A 33 -11.33 12.55 1.08
N GLN A 34 -12.09 12.45 -0.01
CA GLN A 34 -12.68 11.19 -0.49
C GLN A 34 -11.61 10.12 -0.76
N GLY A 35 -10.48 10.50 -1.38
CA GLY A 35 -9.36 9.60 -1.60
C GLY A 35 -8.76 9.02 -0.31
N ILE A 36 -8.72 9.80 0.78
CA ILE A 36 -8.27 9.31 2.10
C ILE A 36 -9.30 8.35 2.71
N ILE A 37 -10.59 8.67 2.59
CA ILE A 37 -11.69 7.84 3.10
C ILE A 37 -11.76 6.50 2.37
N ASN A 38 -11.56 6.49 1.06
CA ASN A 38 -11.58 5.28 0.24
C ASN A 38 -10.41 4.31 0.56
N LEU A 39 -9.44 4.74 1.36
CA LEU A 39 -8.32 3.91 1.83
C LEU A 39 -8.45 3.52 3.31
N GLN A 40 -9.64 3.59 3.88
CA GLN A 40 -9.92 3.11 5.24
C GLN A 40 -10.12 1.59 5.29
N VAL A 41 -9.97 1.02 6.48
CA VAL A 41 -10.37 -0.38 6.74
C VAL A 41 -11.84 -0.57 6.37
N GLY A 42 -12.14 -1.65 5.68
CA GLY A 42 -13.46 -1.96 5.11
C GLY A 42 -13.71 -1.38 3.71
N LYS A 43 -12.75 -0.67 3.11
CA LYS A 43 -12.83 -0.16 1.73
C LYS A 43 -11.90 -0.93 0.80
N THR A 44 -12.26 -0.96 -0.48
CA THR A 44 -11.42 -1.52 -1.54
C THR A 44 -10.59 -0.40 -2.17
N PRO A 45 -9.25 -0.46 -2.10
CA PRO A 45 -8.40 0.55 -2.70
C PRO A 45 -8.39 0.42 -4.23
N PRO A 46 -7.90 1.44 -4.97
CA PRO A 46 -7.73 1.34 -6.41
C PRO A 46 -6.89 0.13 -6.81
N ASN A 47 -7.33 -0.61 -7.84
CA ASN A 47 -6.51 -1.65 -8.44
C ASN A 47 -5.32 -1.04 -9.18
N PHE A 48 -4.23 -1.79 -9.27
CA PHE A 48 -3.12 -1.44 -10.14
C PHE A 48 -2.61 -2.66 -10.91
N VAL A 49 -2.09 -2.40 -12.12
CA VAL A 49 -1.37 -3.38 -12.93
C VAL A 49 -0.03 -2.75 -13.27
N ILE A 50 1.05 -3.22 -12.64
CA ILE A 50 2.38 -2.62 -12.78
C ILE A 50 3.47 -3.67 -13.00
N PRO A 51 4.61 -3.31 -13.65
CA PRO A 51 5.68 -4.24 -13.97
C PRO A 51 6.32 -4.87 -12.74
N LYS A 52 6.59 -6.18 -12.81
CA LYS A 52 7.40 -6.92 -11.84
C LYS A 52 8.89 -6.79 -12.14
N PHE A 53 9.70 -6.98 -11.11
CA PHE A 53 11.15 -7.02 -11.26
C PHE A 53 11.61 -8.21 -12.11
N ASP A 54 11.02 -9.37 -11.94
CA ASP A 54 11.32 -10.63 -12.63
C ASP A 54 10.67 -10.77 -14.02
N GLY A 55 9.94 -9.74 -14.46
CA GLY A 55 9.26 -9.68 -15.75
C GLY A 55 7.73 -9.83 -15.66
N GLY A 56 7.08 -9.44 -16.75
CA GLY A 56 5.62 -9.37 -16.80
C GLY A 56 5.04 -8.27 -15.91
N THR A 57 3.76 -8.37 -15.63
CA THR A 57 3.01 -7.42 -14.79
C THR A 57 2.32 -8.15 -13.64
N LEU A 58 1.99 -7.42 -12.58
CA LEU A 58 1.18 -7.87 -11.48
C LEU A 58 -0.10 -7.05 -11.43
N ASP A 59 -1.25 -7.73 -11.40
CA ASP A 59 -2.54 -7.17 -11.10
C ASP A 59 -2.85 -7.45 -9.62
N LEU A 60 -3.03 -6.39 -8.83
CA LEU A 60 -3.23 -6.51 -7.38
C LEU A 60 -4.51 -7.30 -7.06
N MET A 61 -5.65 -6.96 -7.71
CA MET A 61 -6.91 -7.63 -7.39
C MET A 61 -6.93 -9.10 -7.83
N ALA A 62 -6.24 -9.44 -8.92
CA ALA A 62 -6.03 -10.83 -9.31
C ALA A 62 -5.15 -11.57 -8.29
N THR A 63 -4.13 -10.91 -7.74
CA THR A 63 -3.27 -11.46 -6.68
C THR A 63 -4.07 -11.68 -5.38
N CYS A 64 -4.89 -10.72 -4.96
CA CYS A 64 -5.76 -10.86 -3.79
C CYS A 64 -6.69 -12.07 -3.90
N LYS A 65 -7.33 -12.27 -5.06
CA LYS A 65 -8.25 -13.41 -5.29
C LYS A 65 -7.60 -14.78 -5.13
N GLN A 66 -6.29 -14.88 -5.32
CA GLN A 66 -5.53 -16.13 -5.18
C GLN A 66 -5.05 -16.40 -3.74
N ASN A 67 -5.15 -15.40 -2.86
CA ASN A 67 -4.62 -15.45 -1.51
C ASN A 67 -5.71 -15.09 -0.49
N LYS A 68 -5.57 -15.56 0.77
CA LYS A 68 -6.48 -15.15 1.85
C LYS A 68 -6.19 -13.71 2.28
N TYR A 69 -4.90 -13.36 2.35
CA TYR A 69 -4.45 -12.02 2.70
C TYR A 69 -3.26 -11.61 1.83
N THR A 70 -3.26 -10.36 1.37
CA THR A 70 -2.18 -9.76 0.58
C THR A 70 -1.69 -8.48 1.27
N LEU A 71 -0.42 -8.46 1.66
CA LEU A 71 0.24 -7.28 2.21
C LEU A 71 0.83 -6.44 1.08
N VAL A 72 0.28 -5.27 0.83
CA VAL A 72 0.88 -4.26 -0.05
C VAL A 72 1.82 -3.40 0.79
N MET A 73 3.11 -3.38 0.43
CA MET A 73 4.15 -2.63 1.11
C MET A 73 4.79 -1.61 0.16
N PHE A 74 4.60 -0.32 0.41
CA PHE A 74 5.33 0.75 -0.29
C PHE A 74 6.66 1.00 0.41
N TRP A 75 7.76 0.94 -0.35
CA TRP A 75 9.11 1.02 0.17
C TRP A 75 10.10 1.63 -0.85
N ALA A 76 11.35 1.80 -0.45
CA ALA A 76 12.43 2.16 -1.38
C ALA A 76 13.77 1.68 -0.86
N SER A 77 14.74 1.48 -1.75
CA SER A 77 16.11 1.07 -1.39
C SER A 77 16.86 2.11 -0.54
N TRP A 78 16.49 3.37 -0.66
CA TRP A 78 17.05 4.50 0.10
C TRP A 78 16.29 4.80 1.40
N CYS A 79 15.30 4.00 1.75
CA CYS A 79 14.45 4.21 2.92
C CYS A 79 15.01 3.49 4.15
N HIS A 80 15.70 4.20 5.03
CA HIS A 80 16.30 3.62 6.25
C HIS A 80 15.29 2.88 7.16
N LYS A 81 14.06 3.39 7.31
CA LYS A 81 13.01 2.67 8.06
C LYS A 81 12.60 1.36 7.40
N CYS A 82 12.62 1.32 6.08
CA CYS A 82 12.30 0.10 5.33
C CYS A 82 13.37 -0.98 5.56
N GLU A 83 14.65 -0.60 5.61
CA GLU A 83 15.75 -1.51 5.94
C GLU A 83 15.58 -2.16 7.32
N GLN A 84 14.98 -1.45 8.27
CA GLN A 84 14.68 -1.97 9.60
C GLN A 84 13.46 -2.89 9.66
N GLU A 85 12.48 -2.73 8.76
CA GLU A 85 11.22 -3.48 8.75
C GLU A 85 11.26 -4.72 7.85
N ILE A 86 11.90 -4.64 6.68
CA ILE A 86 11.95 -5.73 5.68
C ILE A 86 12.49 -7.05 6.26
N PRO A 87 13.55 -7.08 7.10
CA PRO A 87 14.06 -8.32 7.68
C PRO A 87 13.04 -9.10 8.50
N TYR A 88 11.99 -8.46 9.00
CA TYR A 88 10.89 -9.13 9.72
C TYR A 88 9.78 -9.62 8.81
N ILE A 89 9.64 -9.04 7.61
CA ILE A 89 8.64 -9.50 6.63
C ILE A 89 9.02 -10.86 6.03
N GLY A 90 10.32 -11.11 5.79
CA GLY A 90 10.81 -12.38 5.25
C GLY A 90 10.38 -13.61 6.07
N PRO A 91 10.62 -13.67 7.39
CA PRO A 91 10.13 -14.75 8.25
C PRO A 91 8.60 -14.89 8.27
N LEU A 92 7.85 -13.78 8.24
CA LEU A 92 6.39 -13.83 8.13
C LEU A 92 5.96 -14.46 6.81
N TYR A 93 6.58 -14.04 5.71
CA TYR A 93 6.32 -14.62 4.39
C TYR A 93 6.61 -16.13 4.38
N ALA A 94 7.78 -16.54 4.85
CA ALA A 94 8.15 -17.95 4.93
C ALA A 94 7.17 -18.79 5.79
N THR A 95 6.62 -18.21 6.85
CA THR A 95 5.71 -18.90 7.78
C THR A 95 4.28 -18.98 7.25
N TYR A 96 3.79 -17.96 6.55
CA TYR A 96 2.37 -17.84 6.24
C TYR A 96 2.02 -17.91 4.74
N ASN A 97 3.01 -17.86 3.82
CA ASN A 97 2.74 -17.89 2.38
C ASN A 97 1.93 -19.14 1.98
N PHE A 98 2.35 -20.33 2.42
CA PHE A 98 1.65 -21.58 2.13
C PHE A 98 0.25 -21.69 2.78
N LYS A 99 -0.09 -20.78 3.69
CA LYS A 99 -1.42 -20.65 4.30
C LYS A 99 -2.32 -19.65 3.59
N GLY A 100 -1.81 -19.01 2.53
CA GLY A 100 -2.50 -18.00 1.72
C GLY A 100 -2.18 -16.56 2.08
N PHE A 101 -0.98 -16.30 2.60
CA PHE A 101 -0.45 -14.95 2.75
C PHE A 101 0.48 -14.60 1.60
N GLU A 102 0.25 -13.46 0.96
CA GLU A 102 1.11 -12.93 -0.09
C GLU A 102 1.62 -11.54 0.30
N VAL A 103 2.79 -11.18 -0.22
CA VAL A 103 3.37 -9.84 -0.10
C VAL A 103 3.58 -9.27 -1.50
N VAL A 104 3.13 -8.04 -1.73
CA VAL A 104 3.40 -7.26 -2.93
C VAL A 104 4.15 -6.01 -2.51
N SER A 105 5.45 -5.96 -2.79
CA SER A 105 6.24 -4.77 -2.47
C SER A 105 6.33 -3.83 -3.66
N VAL A 106 5.83 -2.61 -3.46
CA VAL A 106 5.80 -1.52 -4.45
C VAL A 106 6.98 -0.59 -4.16
N SER A 107 8.00 -0.64 -5.04
CA SER A 107 9.20 0.19 -4.88
C SER A 107 9.00 1.60 -5.43
N LEU A 108 9.49 2.59 -4.68
CA LEU A 108 9.61 3.99 -5.07
C LEU A 108 11.02 4.32 -5.64
N ASP A 109 11.78 3.33 -6.06
CA ASP A 109 13.05 3.56 -6.72
C ASP A 109 12.86 4.12 -8.14
N GLN A 110 13.82 4.90 -8.60
CA GLN A 110 13.87 5.40 -9.97
C GLN A 110 14.80 4.58 -10.87
N GLN A 111 15.71 3.83 -10.27
CA GLN A 111 16.70 3.03 -10.98
C GLN A 111 16.50 1.55 -10.71
N ARG A 112 16.33 0.77 -11.79
CA ARG A 112 16.15 -0.68 -11.70
C ARG A 112 17.34 -1.39 -11.04
N SER A 113 18.56 -0.89 -11.25
CA SER A 113 19.79 -1.48 -10.70
C SER A 113 19.85 -1.37 -9.17
N THR A 114 19.55 -0.21 -8.60
CA THR A 114 19.53 0.00 -7.14
C THR A 114 18.41 -0.78 -6.50
N TRP A 115 17.22 -0.78 -7.12
CA TRP A 115 16.07 -1.57 -6.69
C TRP A 115 16.38 -3.06 -6.68
N GLY A 116 16.97 -3.61 -7.78
CA GLY A 116 17.33 -5.03 -7.86
C GLY A 116 18.38 -5.44 -6.82
N LYS A 117 19.41 -4.62 -6.62
CA LYS A 117 20.40 -4.85 -5.56
C LYS A 117 19.77 -4.91 -4.17
N ALA A 118 18.81 -4.03 -3.89
CA ALA A 118 18.12 -4.01 -2.61
C ALA A 118 17.21 -5.23 -2.41
N ILE A 119 16.51 -5.70 -3.47
CA ILE A 119 15.75 -6.96 -3.46
C ILE A 119 16.66 -8.12 -3.06
N GLU A 120 17.80 -8.26 -3.74
CA GLU A 120 18.77 -9.32 -3.49
C GLU A 120 19.35 -9.25 -2.07
N THR A 121 19.83 -8.07 -1.67
CA THR A 121 20.43 -7.84 -0.34
C THR A 121 19.46 -8.16 0.81
N ASN A 122 18.18 -7.88 0.64
CA ASN A 122 17.15 -8.12 1.67
C ASN A 122 16.44 -9.48 1.51
N GLY A 123 16.84 -10.31 0.54
CA GLY A 123 16.25 -11.64 0.32
C GLY A 123 14.74 -11.59 0.06
N MET A 124 14.27 -10.60 -0.71
CA MET A 124 12.84 -10.37 -0.97
C MET A 124 12.34 -11.33 -2.05
N THR A 125 11.89 -12.51 -1.65
CA THR A 125 11.47 -13.60 -2.55
C THR A 125 10.01 -13.50 -3.02
N TRP A 126 9.26 -12.55 -2.51
CA TRP A 126 7.88 -12.26 -2.91
C TRP A 126 7.81 -11.31 -4.11
N PRO A 127 6.62 -11.11 -4.72
CA PRO A 127 6.44 -10.17 -5.83
C PRO A 127 6.92 -8.74 -5.53
N ASN A 128 7.86 -8.28 -6.34
CA ASN A 128 8.43 -6.93 -6.29
C ASN A 128 8.05 -6.18 -7.56
N VAL A 129 7.38 -5.04 -7.41
CA VAL A 129 6.83 -4.25 -8.51
C VAL A 129 7.25 -2.78 -8.41
N SER A 130 7.39 -2.10 -9.57
CA SER A 130 7.70 -0.67 -9.61
C SER A 130 7.33 -0.05 -10.95
N GLN A 131 6.98 1.23 -10.92
CA GLN A 131 6.85 2.09 -12.09
C GLN A 131 8.12 2.91 -12.36
N LEU A 132 9.13 2.84 -11.48
CA LEU A 132 10.39 3.58 -11.51
C LEU A 132 10.22 5.12 -11.58
N LYS A 133 9.17 5.64 -10.96
CA LYS A 133 8.80 7.07 -10.97
C LYS A 133 8.84 7.71 -9.59
N ALA A 134 9.41 7.04 -8.59
CA ALA A 134 9.46 7.50 -7.20
C ALA A 134 8.07 7.99 -6.72
N TRP A 135 8.03 9.18 -6.14
CA TRP A 135 6.80 9.82 -5.64
C TRP A 135 5.80 10.20 -6.73
N ASP A 136 6.24 10.32 -8.00
CA ASP A 136 5.39 10.63 -9.17
C ASP A 136 4.71 9.38 -9.76
N SER A 137 4.87 8.23 -9.12
CA SER A 137 4.17 7.01 -9.50
C SER A 137 2.68 7.16 -9.30
N PRO A 138 1.82 6.90 -10.31
CA PRO A 138 0.37 6.94 -10.15
C PRO A 138 -0.15 6.14 -8.96
N VAL A 139 0.38 4.92 -8.73
CA VAL A 139 -0.01 4.09 -7.59
C VAL A 139 0.31 4.75 -6.24
N VAL A 140 1.37 5.53 -6.13
CA VAL A 140 1.71 6.31 -4.91
C VAL A 140 0.67 7.39 -4.65
N THR A 141 0.24 8.08 -5.72
CA THR A 141 -0.83 9.09 -5.67
C THR A 141 -2.17 8.47 -5.30
N ASP A 142 -2.54 7.36 -5.93
CA ASP A 142 -3.82 6.67 -5.72
C ASP A 142 -3.94 6.15 -4.26
N TYR A 143 -2.85 5.61 -3.72
CA TYR A 143 -2.78 5.13 -2.33
C TYR A 143 -2.45 6.22 -1.31
N LYS A 144 -2.36 7.50 -1.73
CA LYS A 144 -2.06 8.66 -0.86
C LYS A 144 -0.82 8.43 0.01
N VAL A 145 0.18 7.72 -0.53
CA VAL A 145 1.44 7.43 0.17
C VAL A 145 2.25 8.71 0.31
N THR A 146 2.57 9.08 1.53
CA THR A 146 3.35 10.29 1.88
C THR A 146 4.64 9.97 2.63
N ALA A 147 4.85 8.71 2.97
CA ALA A 147 6.06 8.23 3.65
C ALA A 147 6.24 6.73 3.39
N THR A 148 7.47 6.24 3.52
CA THR A 148 7.80 4.81 3.47
C THR A 148 8.44 4.36 4.80
N PRO A 149 8.18 3.11 5.24
CA PRO A 149 7.23 2.18 4.64
C PRO A 149 5.76 2.57 4.94
N THR A 150 4.88 2.24 4.00
CA THR A 150 3.43 2.29 4.19
C THR A 150 2.83 0.95 3.82
N TYR A 151 1.89 0.46 4.61
CA TYR A 151 1.32 -0.87 4.46
C TYR A 151 -0.20 -0.85 4.35
N PHE A 152 -0.73 -1.77 3.55
CA PHE A 152 -2.14 -2.13 3.49
C PHE A 152 -2.25 -3.65 3.47
N LEU A 153 -3.01 -4.22 4.39
CA LEU A 153 -3.34 -5.65 4.35
C LEU A 153 -4.74 -5.81 3.78
N LEU A 154 -4.84 -6.56 2.70
CA LEU A 154 -6.07 -6.80 1.96
C LEU A 154 -6.52 -8.24 2.14
N ASP A 155 -7.83 -8.48 2.17
CA ASP A 155 -8.41 -9.82 2.06
C ASP A 155 -8.50 -10.29 0.59
N LYS A 156 -9.07 -11.46 0.37
CA LYS A 156 -9.21 -12.05 -0.98
C LYS A 156 -10.19 -11.29 -1.88
N GLU A 157 -11.08 -10.50 -1.31
CA GLU A 157 -11.99 -9.60 -2.02
C GLU A 157 -11.30 -8.28 -2.40
N GLY A 158 -10.08 -8.05 -1.93
CA GLY A 158 -9.32 -6.82 -2.11
C GLY A 158 -9.72 -5.72 -1.13
N THR A 159 -10.44 -6.05 -0.06
CA THR A 159 -10.83 -5.09 0.98
C THR A 159 -9.70 -4.87 1.97
N ILE A 160 -9.44 -3.64 2.36
CA ILE A 160 -8.45 -3.32 3.40
C ILE A 160 -8.96 -3.83 4.75
N VAL A 161 -8.29 -4.82 5.32
CA VAL A 161 -8.61 -5.38 6.65
C VAL A 161 -7.73 -4.80 7.76
N LEU A 162 -6.55 -4.28 7.41
CA LEU A 162 -5.62 -3.64 8.34
C LEU A 162 -4.75 -2.61 7.61
N LYS A 163 -4.42 -1.52 8.31
CA LYS A 163 -3.39 -0.54 7.90
C LYS A 163 -2.29 -0.53 8.96
N PRO A 164 -1.39 -1.53 8.94
CA PRO A 164 -0.37 -1.66 9.98
C PRO A 164 0.68 -0.56 9.85
N LYS A 165 1.23 -0.14 10.99
CA LYS A 165 2.35 0.80 11.05
C LYS A 165 3.69 0.07 11.11
N ARG A 166 3.70 -1.17 11.60
CA ARG A 166 4.89 -1.98 11.84
C ARG A 166 4.59 -3.47 11.54
N HIS A 167 5.65 -4.22 11.25
CA HIS A 167 5.58 -5.66 10.97
C HIS A 167 4.87 -6.48 12.05
N PHE A 168 5.04 -6.16 13.34
CA PHE A 168 4.43 -6.92 14.44
C PHE A 168 2.89 -6.84 14.46
N GLU A 169 2.29 -5.79 13.90
CA GLU A 169 0.84 -5.69 13.74
C GLU A 169 0.35 -6.66 12.67
N VAL A 170 1.14 -6.85 11.59
CA VAL A 170 0.89 -7.86 10.56
C VAL A 170 1.00 -9.26 11.16
N GLU A 171 2.08 -9.53 11.90
CA GLU A 171 2.30 -10.81 12.58
C GLU A 171 1.15 -11.17 13.52
N LYS A 172 0.75 -10.24 14.38
CA LYS A 172 -0.39 -10.41 15.29
C LYS A 172 -1.68 -10.72 14.55
N PHE A 173 -1.94 -10.05 13.44
CA PHE A 173 -3.13 -10.31 12.62
C PHE A 173 -3.08 -11.70 12.00
N LEU A 174 -1.96 -12.06 11.36
CA LEU A 174 -1.81 -13.35 10.67
C LEU A 174 -1.89 -14.52 11.65
N SER A 175 -1.27 -14.42 12.83
CA SER A 175 -1.32 -15.47 13.86
C SER A 175 -2.71 -15.74 14.41
N ALA A 176 -3.62 -14.77 14.33
CA ALA A 176 -5.01 -14.92 14.76
C ALA A 176 -5.95 -15.38 13.64
N ASN A 177 -5.54 -15.29 12.36
CA ASN A 177 -6.44 -15.52 11.21
C ASN A 177 -5.95 -16.60 10.24
N LEU A 178 -4.70 -17.10 10.38
CA LEU A 178 -4.05 -18.16 9.60
C LEU A 178 -3.43 -19.24 10.48
#